data_96f5dd3178c9014d91d77bb181a8ec40
#
_entry.id   96f5dd3178c9014d91d77bb181a8ec40
#
_cell.length_a   1.000
_cell.length_b   1.000
_cell.length_c   1.000
_cell.angle_alpha   90.00
_cell.angle_beta   90.00
_cell.angle_gamma   90.00
#
_symmetry.space_group_name_H-M   'P 1'
#
loop_
_entity.id
_entity.type
_entity.pdbx_description
1 polymer ?
#
loop_
_entity_poly.entity_id
_entity_poly.type
_entity_poly.pdbx_seq_one_letter_code
_entity_poly.pdbx_strand_id
1 'polypeptide(L)'
;VKIVGQVILGLIVALTLRYSPDVVMNERVSSHIENNITVIDKSPDVKSTQTTIPFVKNHNFNYADIFSFLGSENKYRAGWIFFVFLVVLVVAAVSNGANLNDGMDGMCAGNSAIIGVALIVLSYVSSNFILADYFDVMYIPKSEEIVVFLAAFVGALIGFLWFNGFPAQVFMGDTGSLTIGGIIGVSAVVIHKELLLPIIC
;
A
#
# COMPACT_ATOMS: atom_id res chain seq x y z
N VAL A 1 19.87 -14.19 6.79
CA VAL A 1 18.57 -14.87 6.75
C VAL A 1 17.43 -13.82 6.68
N LYS A 2 17.38 -12.74 7.51
CA LYS A 2 16.30 -11.75 7.56
C LYS A 2 16.05 -11.10 6.18
N ILE A 3 17.07 -10.55 5.52
CA ILE A 3 16.95 -9.88 4.21
C ILE A 3 16.44 -10.85 3.13
N VAL A 4 16.88 -12.10 3.15
CA VAL A 4 16.43 -13.11 2.17
C VAL A 4 14.92 -13.33 2.27
N GLY A 5 14.37 -13.45 3.50
CA GLY A 5 12.93 -13.57 3.70
C GLY A 5 12.15 -12.35 3.20
N GLN A 6 12.64 -11.14 3.45
CA GLN A 6 12.04 -9.89 2.98
C GLN A 6 12.04 -9.80 1.44
N VAL A 7 13.16 -10.16 0.81
CA VAL A 7 13.27 -10.20 -0.66
C VAL A 7 12.30 -11.21 -1.26
N ILE A 8 12.22 -12.42 -0.70
CA ILE A 8 11.29 -13.46 -1.15
C ILE A 8 9.84 -12.97 -1.02
N LEU A 9 9.47 -12.39 0.12
CA LEU A 9 8.13 -11.84 0.33
C LEU A 9 7.81 -10.74 -0.69
N GLY A 10 8.72 -9.77 -0.87
CA GLY A 10 8.55 -8.70 -1.84
C GLY A 10 8.41 -9.21 -3.28
N LEU A 11 9.18 -10.24 -3.65
CA LEU A 11 9.07 -10.88 -4.98
C LEU A 11 7.71 -11.59 -5.15
N ILE A 12 7.26 -12.35 -4.15
CA ILE A 12 5.96 -13.03 -4.21
C ILE A 12 4.85 -12.00 -4.40
N VAL A 13 4.84 -10.92 -3.61
CA VAL A 13 3.84 -9.86 -3.71
C VAL A 13 3.88 -9.20 -5.09
N ALA A 14 5.05 -8.79 -5.57
CA ALA A 14 5.21 -8.13 -6.87
C ALA A 14 4.77 -9.04 -8.04
N LEU A 15 5.10 -10.34 -7.98
CA LEU A 15 4.70 -11.31 -9.00
C LEU A 15 3.19 -11.57 -8.94
N THR A 16 2.60 -11.64 -7.75
CA THR A 16 1.14 -11.79 -7.59
C THR A 16 0.42 -10.58 -8.19
N LEU A 17 0.85 -9.36 -7.89
CA LEU A 17 0.26 -8.15 -8.48
C LEU A 17 0.35 -8.14 -10.01
N ARG A 18 1.44 -8.67 -10.57
CA ARG A 18 1.63 -8.72 -12.02
C ARG A 18 0.78 -9.78 -12.71
N TYR A 19 0.72 -11.00 -12.15
CA TYR A 19 0.16 -12.15 -12.84
C TYR A 19 -1.30 -12.45 -12.47
N SER A 20 -1.75 -12.07 -11.26
CA SER A 20 -3.14 -12.30 -10.86
C SER A 20 -4.12 -11.54 -11.75
N PRO A 21 -5.13 -12.21 -12.33
CA PRO A 21 -6.16 -11.56 -13.14
C PRO A 21 -7.10 -10.68 -12.30
N ASP A 22 -7.19 -10.94 -11.00
CA ASP A 22 -8.09 -10.23 -10.08
C ASP A 22 -7.55 -8.85 -9.65
N VAL A 23 -6.26 -8.59 -9.87
CA VAL A 23 -5.63 -7.31 -9.53
C VAL A 23 -5.74 -6.38 -10.74
N VAL A 24 -6.82 -5.61 -10.76
CA VAL A 24 -7.11 -4.59 -11.76
C VAL A 24 -7.44 -3.28 -11.05
N MET A 25 -7.22 -2.18 -11.72
CA MET A 25 -7.53 -0.85 -11.20
C MET A 25 -8.10 0.05 -12.28
N ASN A 26 -8.87 1.03 -11.88
CA ASN A 26 -9.38 2.08 -12.75
C ASN A 26 -8.57 3.36 -12.51
N GLU A 27 -7.86 3.79 -13.54
CA GLU A 27 -6.98 4.97 -13.46
C GLU A 27 -7.76 6.27 -13.27
N ARG A 28 -8.95 6.35 -13.83
CA ARG A 28 -9.86 7.50 -13.67
C ARG A 28 -11.29 7.04 -13.56
N VAL A 29 -11.97 7.69 -12.66
CA VAL A 29 -13.38 7.55 -12.41
C VAL A 29 -13.97 8.94 -12.44
N SER A 30 -15.03 9.14 -13.19
CA SER A 30 -15.80 10.39 -13.17
C SER A 30 -17.28 10.08 -12.98
N SER A 31 -17.93 10.82 -12.10
CA SER A 31 -19.36 10.76 -11.90
C SER A 31 -20.03 12.04 -12.39
N HIS A 32 -21.02 11.93 -13.28
CA HIS A 32 -21.85 13.05 -13.66
C HIS A 32 -23.33 12.69 -13.56
N ILE A 33 -24.17 13.71 -13.32
CA ILE A 33 -25.60 13.51 -13.19
C ILE A 33 -26.24 13.81 -14.55
N GLU A 34 -26.79 12.76 -15.18
CA GLU A 34 -27.57 12.88 -16.39
C GLU A 34 -29.00 12.37 -16.12
N ASN A 35 -30.01 13.21 -16.41
CA ASN A 35 -31.44 12.87 -16.21
C ASN A 35 -31.80 12.38 -14.79
N ASN A 36 -31.24 12.97 -13.74
CA ASN A 36 -31.39 12.52 -12.34
C ASN A 36 -30.83 11.13 -12.02
N ILE A 37 -30.00 10.58 -12.89
CA ILE A 37 -29.28 9.32 -12.68
C ILE A 37 -27.80 9.63 -12.62
N THR A 38 -27.11 9.10 -11.61
CA THR A 38 -25.66 9.21 -11.52
C THR A 38 -25.04 8.26 -12.54
N VAL A 39 -24.56 8.82 -13.65
CA VAL A 39 -23.80 8.06 -14.66
C VAL A 39 -22.34 8.03 -14.20
N ILE A 40 -21.78 6.86 -14.25
CA ILE A 40 -20.42 6.59 -13.78
C ILE A 40 -19.59 6.15 -14.97
N ASP A 41 -18.70 7.02 -15.41
CA ASP A 41 -17.73 6.70 -16.45
C ASP A 41 -16.48 6.12 -15.80
N LYS A 42 -16.20 4.84 -16.11
CA LYS A 42 -14.98 4.13 -15.70
C LYS A 42 -14.03 4.08 -16.87
N SER A 43 -12.76 4.41 -16.63
CA SER A 43 -11.71 3.96 -17.53
C SER A 43 -11.67 2.41 -17.56
N PRO A 44 -11.20 1.80 -18.65
CA PRO A 44 -11.08 0.35 -18.70
C PRO A 44 -10.20 -0.17 -17.55
N ASP A 45 -10.54 -1.36 -17.04
CA ASP A 45 -9.75 -2.05 -16.04
C ASP A 45 -8.38 -2.38 -16.63
N VAL A 46 -7.33 -1.82 -16.07
CA VAL A 46 -5.95 -2.01 -16.53
C VAL A 46 -5.05 -2.47 -15.41
N LYS A 47 -4.02 -3.23 -15.76
CA LYS A 47 -2.88 -3.46 -14.88
C LYS A 47 -1.92 -2.30 -15.05
N SER A 48 -1.93 -1.39 -14.10
CA SER A 48 -1.11 -0.19 -14.15
C SER A 48 0.10 -0.32 -13.21
N THR A 49 1.21 0.29 -13.61
CA THR A 49 2.37 0.56 -12.76
C THR A 49 2.30 1.96 -12.17
N GLN A 50 1.08 2.52 -12.07
CA GLN A 50 0.88 3.84 -11.49
C GLN A 50 0.76 3.74 -9.97
N THR A 51 1.28 4.76 -9.30
CA THR A 51 1.11 4.97 -7.86
C THR A 51 0.58 6.38 -7.62
N THR A 52 -0.10 6.56 -6.50
CA THR A 52 -0.57 7.90 -6.11
C THR A 52 0.54 8.65 -5.41
N ILE A 53 0.86 9.86 -5.91
CA ILE A 53 1.78 10.79 -5.26
C ILE A 53 1.00 12.00 -4.78
N PRO A 54 1.07 12.36 -3.48
CA PRO A 54 0.50 13.61 -3.00
C PRO A 54 1.27 14.80 -3.61
N PHE A 55 0.56 15.91 -3.84
CA PHE A 55 1.12 17.19 -4.31
C PHE A 55 1.53 17.25 -5.80
N VAL A 56 1.30 16.21 -6.60
CA VAL A 56 1.54 16.23 -8.04
C VAL A 56 0.23 16.44 -8.80
N LYS A 57 0.26 17.21 -9.86
CA LYS A 57 -0.90 17.43 -10.74
C LYS A 57 -1.35 16.08 -11.32
N ASN A 58 -2.64 15.75 -11.17
CA ASN A 58 -3.29 14.47 -11.48
C ASN A 58 -3.01 13.33 -10.48
N HIS A 59 -2.31 13.56 -9.37
CA HIS A 59 -2.06 12.61 -8.27
C HIS A 59 -1.51 11.22 -8.66
N ASN A 60 -1.20 10.97 -9.93
CA ASN A 60 -0.74 9.68 -10.45
C ASN A 60 0.65 9.79 -11.09
N PHE A 61 1.51 8.85 -10.71
CA PHE A 61 2.84 8.71 -11.27
C PHE A 61 3.01 7.32 -11.88
N ASN A 62 3.36 7.28 -13.17
CA ASN A 62 3.58 6.02 -13.87
C ASN A 62 5.08 5.73 -13.97
N TYR A 63 5.51 4.65 -13.32
CA TYR A 63 6.93 4.24 -13.37
C TYR A 63 7.42 3.96 -14.80
N ALA A 64 6.53 3.59 -15.71
CA ALA A 64 6.90 3.39 -17.11
C ALA A 64 7.34 4.69 -17.79
N ASP A 65 6.88 5.87 -17.33
CA ASP A 65 7.23 7.15 -17.95
C ASP A 65 8.69 7.55 -17.71
N ILE A 66 9.33 7.04 -16.67
CA ILE A 66 10.78 7.18 -16.44
C ILE A 66 11.58 6.61 -17.61
N PHE A 67 11.06 5.57 -18.25
CA PHE A 67 11.71 4.84 -19.35
C PHE A 67 11.16 5.21 -20.71
N SER A 68 10.56 6.39 -20.87
CA SER A 68 9.94 6.83 -22.13
C SER A 68 10.91 6.88 -23.33
N PHE A 69 12.22 6.97 -23.06
CA PHE A 69 13.27 6.99 -24.08
C PHE A 69 13.62 5.59 -24.67
N LEU A 70 13.11 4.49 -24.08
CA LEU A 70 13.45 3.11 -24.51
C LEU A 70 12.54 2.53 -25.62
N GLY A 71 11.55 3.30 -26.11
CA GLY A 71 10.54 2.80 -27.05
C GLY A 71 9.37 2.08 -26.38
N SER A 72 8.23 1.96 -27.06
CA SER A 72 6.95 1.60 -26.44
C SER A 72 6.91 0.23 -25.77
N GLU A 73 7.44 -0.82 -26.39
CA GLU A 73 7.43 -2.17 -25.80
C GLU A 73 8.42 -2.32 -24.63
N ASN A 74 9.63 -1.76 -24.80
CA ASN A 74 10.66 -1.84 -23.76
C ASN A 74 10.33 -0.96 -22.55
N LYS A 75 9.61 0.14 -22.74
CA LYS A 75 9.11 1.03 -21.69
C LYS A 75 8.28 0.25 -20.65
N TYR A 76 7.30 -0.53 -21.09
CA TYR A 76 6.44 -1.28 -20.16
C TYR A 76 7.19 -2.40 -19.45
N ARG A 77 8.09 -3.11 -20.14
CA ARG A 77 8.92 -4.15 -19.51
C ARG A 77 9.85 -3.55 -18.46
N ALA A 78 10.53 -2.45 -18.79
CA ALA A 78 11.40 -1.75 -17.85
C ALA A 78 10.61 -1.18 -16.66
N GLY A 79 9.44 -0.58 -16.88
CA GLY A 79 8.55 -0.10 -15.83
C GLY A 79 8.14 -1.19 -14.83
N TRP A 80 7.81 -2.40 -15.32
CA TRP A 80 7.49 -3.53 -14.45
C TRP A 80 8.69 -4.06 -13.67
N ILE A 81 9.86 -4.13 -14.28
CA ILE A 81 11.10 -4.54 -13.57
C ILE A 81 11.41 -3.54 -12.46
N PHE A 82 11.29 -2.25 -12.75
CA PHE A 82 11.50 -1.19 -11.77
C PHE A 82 10.47 -1.26 -10.64
N PHE A 83 9.19 -1.51 -10.95
CA PHE A 83 8.15 -1.69 -9.96
C PHE A 83 8.44 -2.88 -9.02
N VAL A 84 8.85 -4.03 -9.56
CA VAL A 84 9.25 -5.19 -8.75
C VAL A 84 10.40 -4.84 -7.81
N PHE A 85 11.43 -4.14 -8.32
CA PHE A 85 12.54 -3.68 -7.50
C PHE A 85 12.08 -2.74 -6.38
N LEU A 86 11.20 -1.80 -6.71
CA LEU A 86 10.63 -0.85 -5.75
C LEU A 86 9.81 -1.56 -4.66
N VAL A 87 8.97 -2.53 -5.02
CA VAL A 87 8.20 -3.32 -4.06
C VAL A 87 9.12 -4.04 -3.07
N VAL A 88 10.17 -4.70 -3.56
CA VAL A 88 11.16 -5.38 -2.70
C VAL A 88 11.84 -4.37 -1.77
N LEU A 89 12.22 -3.21 -2.31
CA LEU A 89 12.85 -2.15 -1.54
C LEU A 89 11.93 -1.61 -0.45
N VAL A 90 10.67 -1.33 -0.77
CA VAL A 90 9.67 -0.83 0.20
C VAL A 90 9.43 -1.84 1.31
N VAL A 91 9.17 -3.11 0.96
CA VAL A 91 8.95 -4.17 1.97
C VAL A 91 10.17 -4.32 2.89
N ALA A 92 11.38 -4.32 2.32
CA ALA A 92 12.61 -4.42 3.11
C ALA A 92 12.81 -3.16 3.98
N ALA A 93 12.62 -1.96 3.44
CA ALA A 93 12.81 -0.71 4.17
C ALA A 93 11.83 -0.58 5.33
N VAL A 94 10.53 -0.79 5.09
CA VAL A 94 9.50 -0.66 6.12
C VAL A 94 9.64 -1.73 7.19
N SER A 95 9.93 -2.99 6.79
CA SER A 95 10.15 -4.07 7.73
C SER A 95 11.36 -3.83 8.65
N ASN A 96 12.48 -3.36 8.09
CA ASN A 96 13.64 -3.00 8.91
C ASN A 96 13.41 -1.72 9.72
N GLY A 97 12.68 -0.75 9.17
CA GLY A 97 12.28 0.48 9.89
C GLY A 97 11.44 0.17 11.12
N ALA A 98 10.44 -0.71 10.99
CA ALA A 98 9.65 -1.17 12.14
C ALA A 98 10.50 -1.89 13.19
N ASN A 99 11.47 -2.70 12.77
CA ASN A 99 12.39 -3.37 13.67
C ASN A 99 13.32 -2.39 14.42
N LEU A 100 13.77 -1.33 13.75
CA LEU A 100 14.55 -0.27 14.41
C LEU A 100 13.70 0.54 15.39
N ASN A 101 12.40 0.66 15.13
CA ASN A 101 11.45 1.38 15.98
C ASN A 101 11.05 0.57 17.23
N ASP A 102 11.39 -0.73 17.31
CA ASP A 102 11.13 -1.61 18.45
C ASP A 102 12.19 -1.48 19.56
N GLY A 103 12.70 -0.25 19.77
CA GLY A 103 13.72 0.03 20.78
C GLY A 103 13.17 0.49 22.14
N MET A 104 11.90 0.90 22.20
CA MET A 104 11.24 1.39 23.41
C MET A 104 9.87 0.75 23.58
N ASP A 105 9.47 0.58 24.85
CA ASP A 105 8.19 -0.01 25.24
C ASP A 105 7.01 0.68 24.54
N GLY A 106 6.19 -0.09 23.83
CA GLY A 106 4.99 0.37 23.15
C GLY A 106 5.21 1.17 21.86
N MET A 107 6.43 1.58 21.52
CA MET A 107 6.69 2.49 20.40
C MET A 107 6.38 1.84 19.05
N CYS A 108 6.88 0.65 18.80
CA CYS A 108 6.64 -0.06 17.54
C CYS A 108 5.14 -0.37 17.34
N ALA A 109 4.47 -0.93 18.36
CA ALA A 109 3.06 -1.25 18.30
C ALA A 109 2.18 0.00 18.17
N GLY A 110 2.50 1.08 18.91
CA GLY A 110 1.75 2.34 18.88
C GLY A 110 1.85 3.04 17.53
N ASN A 111 3.06 3.24 17.02
CA ASN A 111 3.28 3.86 15.71
C ASN A 111 2.63 3.02 14.59
N SER A 112 2.81 1.70 14.64
CA SER A 112 2.21 0.80 13.65
C SER A 112 0.69 0.82 13.66
N ALA A 113 0.07 0.98 14.83
CA ALA A 113 -1.38 1.14 14.92
C ALA A 113 -1.86 2.44 14.25
N ILE A 114 -1.14 3.56 14.46
CA ILE A 114 -1.47 4.84 13.81
C ILE A 114 -1.31 4.73 12.30
N ILE A 115 -0.22 4.14 11.82
CA ILE A 115 0.02 3.90 10.38
C ILE A 115 -1.08 2.99 9.82
N GLY A 116 -1.45 1.93 10.55
CA GLY A 116 -2.53 1.03 10.17
C GLY A 116 -3.87 1.74 10.00
N VAL A 117 -4.23 2.66 10.91
CA VAL A 117 -5.44 3.49 10.78
C VAL A 117 -5.38 4.37 9.53
N ALA A 118 -4.24 5.00 9.24
CA ALA A 118 -4.07 5.80 8.04
C ALA A 118 -4.26 4.95 6.77
N LEU A 119 -3.69 3.74 6.73
CA LEU A 119 -3.86 2.81 5.61
C LEU A 119 -5.31 2.32 5.46
N ILE A 120 -6.05 2.13 6.57
CA ILE A 120 -7.50 1.83 6.54
C ILE A 120 -8.25 2.94 5.82
N VAL A 121 -8.02 4.19 6.20
CA VAL A 121 -8.69 5.35 5.58
C VAL A 121 -8.36 5.42 4.08
N LEU A 122 -7.07 5.28 3.71
CA LEU A 122 -6.65 5.31 2.31
C LEU A 122 -7.24 4.15 1.49
N SER A 123 -7.28 2.95 2.06
CA SER A 123 -7.88 1.78 1.41
C SER A 123 -9.40 1.97 1.24
N TYR A 124 -10.09 2.49 2.24
CA TYR A 124 -11.52 2.78 2.18
C TYR A 124 -11.86 3.82 1.12
N VAL A 125 -11.08 4.90 1.03
CA VAL A 125 -11.25 5.93 -0.01
C VAL A 125 -11.05 5.33 -1.39
N SER A 126 -10.03 4.48 -1.58
CA SER A 126 -9.77 3.82 -2.87
C SER A 126 -10.78 2.72 -3.22
N SER A 127 -11.52 2.17 -2.25
CA SER A 127 -12.57 1.17 -2.49
C SER A 127 -13.93 1.78 -2.82
N ASN A 128 -14.16 3.02 -2.39
CA ASN A 128 -15.43 3.69 -2.59
C ASN A 128 -15.36 4.59 -3.82
N PHE A 129 -16.25 4.32 -4.77
CA PHE A 129 -16.31 4.99 -6.05
C PHE A 129 -16.50 6.51 -5.94
N ILE A 130 -17.43 6.95 -5.10
CA ILE A 130 -17.75 8.38 -4.90
C ILE A 130 -16.58 9.11 -4.23
N LEU A 131 -15.93 8.46 -3.25
CA LEU A 131 -14.79 9.04 -2.57
C LEU A 131 -13.55 9.08 -3.47
N ALA A 132 -13.35 8.05 -4.29
CA ALA A 132 -12.24 7.98 -5.23
C ALA A 132 -12.33 9.13 -6.26
N ASP A 133 -13.53 9.42 -6.79
CA ASP A 133 -13.81 10.55 -7.67
C ASP A 133 -13.60 11.90 -6.95
N TYR A 134 -14.14 12.05 -5.75
CA TYR A 134 -14.03 13.29 -4.97
C TYR A 134 -12.58 13.66 -4.62
N PHE A 135 -11.75 12.66 -4.26
CA PHE A 135 -10.34 12.86 -3.91
C PHE A 135 -9.38 12.71 -5.08
N ASP A 136 -9.88 12.46 -6.30
CA ASP A 136 -9.09 12.22 -7.51
C ASP A 136 -7.99 11.15 -7.29
N VAL A 137 -8.39 10.02 -6.68
CA VAL A 137 -7.51 8.88 -6.45
C VAL A 137 -7.96 7.66 -7.26
N MET A 138 -7.01 6.76 -7.56
CA MET A 138 -7.32 5.52 -8.27
C MET A 138 -8.35 4.68 -7.51
N TYR A 139 -9.36 4.23 -8.24
CA TYR A 139 -10.33 3.27 -7.73
C TYR A 139 -9.76 1.85 -7.87
N ILE A 140 -9.71 1.12 -6.78
CA ILE A 140 -9.21 -0.25 -6.71
C ILE A 140 -10.34 -1.17 -6.26
N PRO A 141 -10.95 -1.94 -7.18
CA PRO A 141 -12.00 -2.89 -6.84
C PRO A 141 -11.51 -3.88 -5.77
N LYS A 142 -12.40 -4.28 -4.86
CA LYS A 142 -12.11 -5.23 -3.77
C LYS A 142 -11.08 -4.75 -2.72
N SER A 143 -10.62 -3.50 -2.74
CA SER A 143 -9.74 -3.00 -1.67
C SER A 143 -10.45 -2.86 -0.32
N GLU A 144 -11.77 -3.00 -0.27
CA GLU A 144 -12.55 -3.12 0.96
C GLU A 144 -12.16 -4.34 1.82
N GLU A 145 -11.74 -5.44 1.19
CA GLU A 145 -11.22 -6.62 1.91
C GLU A 145 -9.95 -6.28 2.71
N ILE A 146 -9.12 -5.40 2.18
CA ILE A 146 -7.92 -4.92 2.85
C ILE A 146 -8.29 -4.07 4.09
N VAL A 147 -9.38 -3.30 4.03
CA VAL A 147 -9.90 -2.53 5.17
C VAL A 147 -10.22 -3.45 6.33
N VAL A 148 -10.91 -4.59 6.07
CA VAL A 148 -11.26 -5.57 7.10
C VAL A 148 -10.00 -6.20 7.72
N PHE A 149 -9.04 -6.59 6.87
CA PHE A 149 -7.76 -7.14 7.32
C PHE A 149 -6.98 -6.15 8.20
N LEU A 150 -6.85 -4.90 7.73
CA LEU A 150 -6.14 -3.86 8.47
C LEU A 150 -6.85 -3.48 9.77
N ALA A 151 -8.19 -3.49 9.81
CA ALA A 151 -8.95 -3.23 11.04
C ALA A 151 -8.67 -4.31 12.09
N ALA A 152 -8.64 -5.59 11.69
CA ALA A 152 -8.24 -6.68 12.58
C ALA A 152 -6.79 -6.55 13.05
N PHE A 153 -5.88 -6.17 12.15
CA PHE A 153 -4.47 -5.93 12.46
C PHE A 153 -4.30 -4.79 13.49
N VAL A 154 -4.96 -3.64 13.28
CA VAL A 154 -4.93 -2.51 14.23
C VAL A 154 -5.54 -2.90 15.57
N GLY A 155 -6.65 -3.64 15.57
CA GLY A 155 -7.25 -4.16 16.80
C GLY A 155 -6.30 -5.05 17.58
N ALA A 156 -5.56 -5.94 16.91
CA ALA A 156 -4.55 -6.78 17.52
C ALA A 156 -3.39 -5.95 18.11
N LEU A 157 -2.93 -4.92 17.41
CA LEU A 157 -1.88 -4.01 17.90
C LEU A 157 -2.33 -3.23 19.14
N ILE A 158 -3.56 -2.74 19.17
CA ILE A 158 -4.12 -2.04 20.34
C ILE A 158 -4.20 -2.99 21.54
N GLY A 159 -4.66 -4.23 21.31
CA GLY A 159 -4.70 -5.26 22.35
C GLY A 159 -3.30 -5.62 22.88
N PHE A 160 -2.31 -5.74 21.99
CA PHE A 160 -0.93 -5.98 22.36
C PHE A 160 -0.32 -4.78 23.12
N LEU A 161 -0.61 -3.55 22.69
CA LEU A 161 -0.12 -2.33 23.30
C LEU A 161 -0.51 -2.20 24.79
N TRP A 162 -1.65 -2.78 25.17
CA TRP A 162 -2.08 -2.80 26.57
C TRP A 162 -1.06 -3.46 27.50
N PHE A 163 -0.35 -4.49 27.02
CA PHE A 163 0.67 -5.19 27.78
C PHE A 163 2.10 -4.77 27.45
N ASN A 164 2.30 -4.11 26.31
CA ASN A 164 3.59 -3.63 25.82
C ASN A 164 3.84 -2.15 26.16
N GLY A 165 2.82 -1.41 26.65
CA GLY A 165 2.98 -0.05 27.15
C GLY A 165 3.88 0.01 28.38
N PHE A 166 4.56 1.16 28.57
CA PHE A 166 5.52 1.35 29.67
C PHE A 166 4.85 1.24 31.07
N PRO A 167 5.38 0.47 32.02
CA PRO A 167 6.47 -0.50 31.87
C PRO A 167 5.99 -1.79 31.19
N ALA A 168 6.67 -2.23 30.12
CA ALA A 168 6.25 -3.36 29.32
C ALA A 168 6.29 -4.69 30.11
N GLN A 169 5.20 -5.43 30.05
CA GLN A 169 5.09 -6.79 30.60
C GLN A 169 5.45 -7.86 29.56
N VAL A 170 5.26 -7.54 28.28
CA VAL A 170 5.52 -8.41 27.14
C VAL A 170 6.29 -7.65 26.06
N PHE A 171 7.33 -8.26 25.52
CA PHE A 171 8.14 -7.71 24.43
C PHE A 171 7.85 -8.42 23.12
N MET A 172 7.89 -7.67 22.00
CA MET A 172 7.56 -8.19 20.68
C MET A 172 8.71 -8.97 20.04
N GLY A 173 9.92 -8.47 20.18
CA GLY A 173 11.13 -9.02 19.56
C GLY A 173 11.15 -8.87 18.03
N ASP A 174 12.31 -9.18 17.45
CA ASP A 174 12.60 -9.01 16.02
C ASP A 174 11.58 -9.67 15.08
N THR A 175 11.04 -10.83 15.46
CA THR A 175 10.09 -11.57 14.63
C THR A 175 8.77 -10.81 14.50
N GLY A 176 8.30 -10.24 15.60
CA GLY A 176 7.07 -9.46 15.62
C GLY A 176 7.21 -8.14 14.86
N SER A 177 8.23 -7.35 15.17
CA SER A 177 8.45 -6.04 14.56
C SER A 177 8.71 -6.12 13.05
N LEU A 178 9.51 -7.11 12.59
CA LEU A 178 9.70 -7.35 11.15
C LEU A 178 8.40 -7.76 10.44
N THR A 179 7.56 -8.56 11.10
CA THR A 179 6.26 -8.98 10.55
C THR A 179 5.30 -7.80 10.43
N ILE A 180 5.21 -6.96 11.46
CA ILE A 180 4.39 -5.74 11.45
C ILE A 180 4.80 -4.82 10.30
N GLY A 181 6.09 -4.53 10.17
CA GLY A 181 6.60 -3.72 9.07
C GLY A 181 6.34 -4.36 7.70
N GLY A 182 6.45 -5.69 7.59
CA GLY A 182 6.10 -6.44 6.39
C GLY A 182 4.62 -6.29 6.01
N ILE A 183 3.70 -6.40 6.97
CA ILE A 183 2.25 -6.21 6.76
C ILE A 183 1.96 -4.79 6.28
N ILE A 184 2.52 -3.78 6.92
CA ILE A 184 2.35 -2.37 6.53
C ILE A 184 2.88 -2.13 5.10
N GLY A 185 4.11 -2.58 4.81
CA GLY A 185 4.71 -2.41 3.50
C GLY A 185 3.92 -3.10 2.38
N VAL A 186 3.51 -4.35 2.59
CA VAL A 186 2.70 -5.10 1.63
C VAL A 186 1.33 -4.44 1.43
N SER A 187 0.65 -4.04 2.51
CA SER A 187 -0.67 -3.40 2.42
C SER A 187 -0.60 -2.10 1.62
N ALA A 188 0.41 -1.26 1.86
CA ALA A 188 0.60 -0.01 1.12
C ALA A 188 0.87 -0.25 -0.38
N VAL A 189 1.66 -1.28 -0.71
CA VAL A 189 1.93 -1.66 -2.10
C VAL A 189 0.67 -2.17 -2.80
N VAL A 190 -0.15 -2.99 -2.13
CA VAL A 190 -1.38 -3.54 -2.70
C VAL A 190 -2.41 -2.45 -3.02
N ILE A 191 -2.49 -1.40 -2.19
CA ILE A 191 -3.36 -0.23 -2.46
C ILE A 191 -2.67 0.84 -3.32
N HIS A 192 -1.49 0.57 -3.88
CA HIS A 192 -0.68 1.51 -4.69
C HIS A 192 -0.46 2.88 -4.01
N LYS A 193 -0.15 2.84 -2.72
CA LYS A 193 0.16 4.01 -1.87
C LYS A 193 1.56 3.91 -1.26
N GLU A 194 2.45 3.15 -1.85
CA GLU A 194 3.81 2.90 -1.34
C GLU A 194 4.63 4.18 -1.20
N LEU A 195 4.43 5.16 -2.08
CA LEU A 195 5.13 6.45 -2.01
C LEU A 195 4.61 7.39 -0.92
N LEU A 196 3.48 7.07 -0.29
CA LEU A 196 2.98 7.79 0.89
C LEU A 196 3.65 7.31 2.19
N LEU A 197 4.19 6.08 2.22
CA LEU A 197 4.81 5.52 3.43
C LEU A 197 5.89 6.41 4.05
N PRO A 198 6.82 7.03 3.30
CA PRO A 198 7.82 7.92 3.89
C PRO A 198 7.24 9.16 4.58
N ILE A 199 5.98 9.50 4.30
CA ILE A 199 5.27 10.62 4.92
C ILE A 199 4.49 10.15 6.16
N ILE A 200 3.98 8.90 6.12
CA ILE A 200 3.14 8.32 7.18
C ILE A 200 4.00 7.67 8.28
N CYS A 201 5.17 7.12 7.93
CA CYS A 201 6.13 6.50 8.84
C CYS A 201 7.20 7.49 9.30
#